data_cf33f655acf93ec378e8fb76a535a271
#
_entry.id   cf33f655acf93ec378e8fb76a535a271
#
_cell.length_a   1.000
_cell.length_b   1.000
_cell.length_c   1.000
_cell.angle_alpha   90.00
_cell.angle_beta   90.00
_cell.angle_gamma   90.00
#
_symmetry.space_group_name_H-M   'P 1'
#
loop_
_entity.id
_entity.type
_entity.pdbx_description
1 polymer ?
#
loop_
_entity_poly.entity_id
_entity_poly.type
_entity_poly.pdbx_seq_one_letter_code
_entity_poly.pdbx_strand_id
1 'polypeptide(L)'
;QRDADHRMYPASMTKIMTVLVAVENIQDMDETVTMTYDIIAPLVEAEASRAGFEEGETVSVRDLLYGIALPSGADATIALADHICGSEDAFVKLMNDKAQELGLKNTHFTNASGLQDKEHYSTATDIALLMSYVMKNDTCREILSTYQYTTAATDQHPEGILLESNMFSRMYGTEVTGITIEAGKTGYTDEAGHCLVSYATDDSGKEYIAV
;
A
#
# COMPACT_ATOMS: atom_id res chain seq x y z
N GLN A 1 -19.36 0.50 -16.46
CA GLN A 1 -19.12 0.02 -15.09
C GLN A 1 -20.00 -1.21 -14.83
N ARG A 2 -19.43 -2.26 -14.31
CA ARG A 2 -20.13 -3.49 -13.93
C ARG A 2 -19.93 -3.68 -12.43
N ASP A 3 -21.04 -3.72 -11.67
CA ASP A 3 -21.07 -3.95 -10.21
C ASP A 3 -20.12 -3.06 -9.39
N ALA A 4 -19.88 -1.81 -9.85
CA ALA A 4 -18.85 -0.93 -9.29
C ALA A 4 -19.09 -0.54 -7.81
N ASP A 5 -20.35 -0.59 -7.35
CA ASP A 5 -20.75 -0.25 -5.98
C ASP A 5 -21.01 -1.50 -5.12
N HIS A 6 -20.73 -2.69 -5.64
CA HIS A 6 -20.79 -3.92 -4.86
C HIS A 6 -19.65 -3.96 -3.84
N ARG A 7 -19.96 -4.28 -2.58
CA ARG A 7 -18.95 -4.45 -1.54
C ARG A 7 -18.07 -5.64 -1.83
N MET A 8 -16.77 -5.45 -1.73
CA MET A 8 -15.74 -6.46 -1.91
C MET A 8 -14.70 -6.35 -0.81
N TYR A 9 -13.91 -7.38 -0.63
CA TYR A 9 -12.72 -7.34 0.18
C TYR A 9 -11.57 -6.75 -0.64
N PRO A 10 -10.98 -5.62 -0.20
CA PRO A 10 -9.95 -4.92 -1.00
C PRO A 10 -8.58 -5.59 -0.95
N ALA A 11 -8.36 -6.51 -0.02
CA ALA A 11 -7.05 -7.09 0.24
C ALA A 11 -5.97 -5.99 0.34
N SER A 12 -4.77 -6.21 -0.20
CA SER A 12 -3.67 -5.24 -0.14
C SER A 12 -3.87 -3.95 -0.96
N MET A 13 -4.99 -3.76 -1.68
CA MET A 13 -5.33 -2.43 -2.18
C MET A 13 -5.58 -1.43 -1.02
N THR A 14 -5.90 -1.93 0.17
CA THR A 14 -5.94 -1.18 1.44
C THR A 14 -4.70 -0.32 1.66
N LYS A 15 -3.52 -0.83 1.27
CA LYS A 15 -2.23 -0.15 1.47
C LYS A 15 -2.10 1.17 0.72
N ILE A 16 -2.98 1.46 -0.23
CA ILE A 16 -3.07 2.79 -0.86
C ILE A 16 -3.52 3.82 0.17
N MET A 17 -4.53 3.50 0.98
CA MET A 17 -4.97 4.34 2.09
C MET A 17 -3.88 4.45 3.16
N THR A 18 -3.19 3.35 3.45
CA THR A 18 -2.09 3.34 4.41
C THR A 18 -0.96 4.28 3.99
N VAL A 19 -0.52 4.23 2.73
CA VAL A 19 0.50 5.15 2.19
C VAL A 19 0.02 6.60 2.26
N LEU A 20 -1.23 6.88 1.87
CA LEU A 20 -1.78 8.22 1.94
C LEU A 20 -1.77 8.79 3.35
N VAL A 21 -2.36 8.07 4.31
CA VAL A 21 -2.44 8.50 5.71
C VAL A 21 -1.05 8.65 6.31
N ALA A 22 -0.12 7.74 6.00
CA ALA A 22 1.25 7.85 6.47
C ALA A 22 1.94 9.10 5.92
N VAL A 23 1.90 9.34 4.61
CA VAL A 23 2.51 10.53 3.98
C VAL A 23 1.92 11.83 4.51
N GLU A 24 0.64 11.88 4.82
CA GLU A 24 0.00 13.08 5.37
C GLU A 24 0.35 13.35 6.85
N ASN A 25 0.83 12.34 7.59
CA ASN A 25 1.13 12.45 9.03
C ASN A 25 2.63 12.41 9.37
N ILE A 26 3.50 12.13 8.39
CA ILE A 26 4.95 12.12 8.56
C ILE A 26 5.51 13.48 8.16
N GLN A 27 6.43 14.00 8.99
CA GLN A 27 7.12 15.27 8.72
C GLN A 27 8.52 15.05 8.15
N ASP A 28 9.17 13.95 8.52
CA ASP A 28 10.52 13.61 8.10
C ASP A 28 10.57 12.13 7.66
N MET A 29 10.85 11.90 6.38
CA MET A 29 10.98 10.56 5.85
C MET A 29 12.28 9.85 6.23
N ASP A 30 13.23 10.58 6.77
CA ASP A 30 14.51 10.03 7.21
C ASP A 30 14.49 9.66 8.70
N GLU A 31 13.35 9.87 9.40
CA GLU A 31 13.11 9.24 10.71
C GLU A 31 13.27 7.74 10.63
N THR A 32 13.74 7.13 11.72
CA THR A 32 14.01 5.70 11.75
C THR A 32 13.09 4.96 12.71
N VAL A 33 12.76 3.74 12.33
CA VAL A 33 11.91 2.82 13.07
C VAL A 33 12.68 1.51 13.28
N THR A 34 12.64 0.97 14.51
CA THR A 34 13.22 -0.34 14.80
C THR A 34 12.17 -1.42 14.64
N MET A 35 12.46 -2.42 13.82
CA MET A 35 11.61 -3.59 13.61
C MET A 35 11.66 -4.49 14.85
N THR A 36 10.52 -4.70 15.51
CA THR A 36 10.46 -5.48 16.73
C THR A 36 9.99 -6.92 16.49
N TYR A 37 10.26 -7.80 17.44
CA TYR A 37 9.73 -9.16 17.44
C TYR A 37 8.20 -9.19 17.31
N ASP A 38 7.51 -8.30 18.03
CA ASP A 38 6.05 -8.23 18.05
C ASP A 38 5.45 -7.84 16.69
N ILE A 39 6.22 -7.13 15.84
CA ILE A 39 5.84 -6.83 14.46
C ILE A 39 6.08 -8.04 13.56
N ILE A 40 7.23 -8.68 13.67
CA ILE A 40 7.69 -9.69 12.70
C ILE A 40 7.07 -11.07 12.96
N ALA A 41 7.09 -11.54 14.21
CA ALA A 41 6.71 -12.92 14.53
C ALA A 41 5.27 -13.30 14.14
N PRO A 42 4.23 -12.48 14.41
CA PRO A 42 2.86 -12.80 14.00
C PRO A 42 2.70 -12.88 12.48
N LEU A 43 3.46 -12.08 11.73
CA LEU A 43 3.39 -12.05 10.27
C LEU A 43 4.08 -13.25 9.62
N VAL A 44 5.14 -13.76 10.26
CA VAL A 44 5.79 -15.02 9.86
C VAL A 44 4.84 -16.20 10.08
N GLU A 45 4.17 -16.26 11.24
CA GLU A 45 3.20 -17.31 11.55
C GLU A 45 1.98 -17.28 10.61
N ALA A 46 1.52 -16.09 10.25
CA ALA A 46 0.41 -15.88 9.32
C ALA A 46 0.78 -16.03 7.83
N GLU A 47 2.06 -16.30 7.51
CA GLU A 47 2.58 -16.34 6.15
C GLU A 47 2.23 -15.07 5.33
N ALA A 48 2.15 -13.92 6.00
CA ALA A 48 1.81 -12.65 5.39
C ALA A 48 2.92 -12.15 4.46
N SER A 49 2.56 -11.40 3.41
CA SER A 49 3.54 -10.72 2.55
C SER A 49 4.36 -9.74 3.37
N ARG A 50 5.70 -9.82 3.28
CA ARG A 50 6.63 -8.96 4.00
C ARG A 50 7.61 -8.29 3.03
N ALA A 51 8.11 -7.11 3.41
CA ALA A 51 9.16 -6.42 2.70
C ALA A 51 10.53 -7.12 2.87
N GLY A 52 10.70 -7.83 3.99
CA GLY A 52 11.89 -8.59 4.28
C GLY A 52 12.77 -8.00 5.38
N PHE A 53 12.27 -6.99 6.09
CA PHE A 53 12.98 -6.45 7.26
C PHE A 53 13.07 -7.49 8.38
N GLU A 54 14.18 -7.45 9.13
CA GLU A 54 14.46 -8.38 10.21
C GLU A 54 14.28 -7.75 11.59
N GLU A 55 14.08 -8.61 12.61
CA GLU A 55 14.01 -8.16 14.00
C GLU A 55 15.31 -7.43 14.42
N GLY A 56 15.14 -6.29 15.10
CA GLY A 56 16.23 -5.42 15.52
C GLY A 56 16.78 -4.51 14.44
N GLU A 57 16.33 -4.67 13.20
CA GLU A 57 16.72 -3.79 12.10
C GLU A 57 16.14 -2.39 12.29
N THR A 58 16.98 -1.38 12.04
CA THR A 58 16.55 0.02 12.08
C THR A 58 16.46 0.55 10.65
N VAL A 59 15.27 0.91 10.23
CA VAL A 59 14.95 1.30 8.85
C VAL A 59 14.33 2.69 8.81
N SER A 60 14.49 3.39 7.69
CA SER A 60 13.87 4.69 7.51
C SER A 60 12.38 4.59 7.23
N VAL A 61 11.63 5.65 7.57
CA VAL A 61 10.23 5.79 7.18
C VAL A 61 10.08 5.71 5.65
N ARG A 62 11.02 6.26 4.90
CA ARG A 62 11.08 6.14 3.44
C ARG A 62 11.13 4.68 3.00
N ASP A 63 12.04 3.88 3.57
CA ASP A 63 12.16 2.45 3.25
C ASP A 63 10.88 1.68 3.59
N LEU A 64 10.23 2.02 4.71
CA LEU A 64 8.95 1.43 5.09
C LEU A 64 7.84 1.75 4.07
N LEU A 65 7.75 3.00 3.59
CA LEU A 65 6.75 3.39 2.58
C LEU A 65 6.93 2.61 1.27
N TYR A 66 8.16 2.46 0.79
CA TYR A 66 8.43 1.62 -0.37
C TYR A 66 8.19 0.14 -0.08
N GLY A 67 8.50 -0.34 1.13
CA GLY A 67 8.18 -1.69 1.60
C GLY A 67 6.68 -1.99 1.61
N ILE A 68 5.85 -1.01 1.93
CA ILE A 68 4.38 -1.11 1.87
C ILE A 68 3.90 -1.19 0.42
N ALA A 69 4.38 -0.28 -0.42
CA ALA A 69 3.83 -0.09 -1.76
C ALA A 69 4.27 -1.18 -2.75
N LEU A 70 5.56 -1.55 -2.78
CA LEU A 70 6.14 -2.39 -3.82
C LEU A 70 5.91 -3.89 -3.56
N PRO A 71 6.55 -4.52 -2.56
CA PRO A 71 6.33 -5.94 -2.27
C PRO A 71 5.06 -6.20 -1.47
N SER A 72 4.33 -5.14 -1.07
CA SER A 72 3.12 -5.26 -0.25
C SER A 72 3.39 -5.70 1.19
N GLY A 73 4.49 -5.24 1.81
CA GLY A 73 4.96 -5.64 3.13
C GLY A 73 4.00 -5.28 4.26
N ALA A 74 3.50 -6.29 4.96
CA ALA A 74 2.71 -6.11 6.17
C ALA A 74 3.61 -5.71 7.36
N ASP A 75 4.86 -6.18 7.40
CA ASP A 75 5.89 -5.78 8.35
C ASP A 75 6.12 -4.27 8.33
N ALA A 76 6.38 -3.72 7.15
CA ALA A 76 6.51 -2.29 6.95
C ALA A 76 5.22 -1.52 7.33
N THR A 77 4.05 -2.11 7.03
CA THR A 77 2.75 -1.51 7.32
C THR A 77 2.53 -1.33 8.82
N ILE A 78 2.71 -2.39 9.59
CA ILE A 78 2.50 -2.36 11.05
C ILE A 78 3.55 -1.47 11.72
N ALA A 79 4.83 -1.60 11.33
CA ALA A 79 5.90 -0.77 11.87
C ALA A 79 5.61 0.72 11.69
N LEU A 80 5.14 1.11 10.51
CA LEU A 80 4.84 2.51 10.21
C LEU A 80 3.58 3.01 10.93
N ALA A 81 2.54 2.17 11.02
CA ALA A 81 1.32 2.49 11.76
C ALA A 81 1.60 2.72 13.25
N ASP A 82 2.40 1.84 13.85
CA ASP A 82 2.82 1.96 15.26
C ASP A 82 3.70 3.20 15.48
N HIS A 83 4.62 3.49 14.56
CA HIS A 83 5.46 4.68 14.64
C HIS A 83 4.65 5.98 14.63
N ILE A 84 3.66 6.09 13.74
CA ILE A 84 2.85 7.31 13.57
C ILE A 84 1.84 7.50 14.71
N CYS A 85 1.18 6.42 15.15
CA CYS A 85 0.01 6.47 16.03
C CYS A 85 0.21 5.75 17.37
N GLY A 86 1.31 5.04 17.57
CA GLY A 86 1.56 4.21 18.75
C GLY A 86 0.83 2.86 18.73
N SER A 87 -0.04 2.62 17.75
CA SER A 87 -0.67 1.32 17.50
C SER A 87 -1.37 1.27 16.15
N GLU A 88 -1.48 0.06 15.56
CA GLU A 88 -2.24 -0.16 14.33
C GLU A 88 -3.72 0.26 14.50
N ASP A 89 -4.35 -0.01 15.65
CA ASP A 89 -5.75 0.37 15.91
C ASP A 89 -5.96 1.89 15.82
N ALA A 90 -5.04 2.68 16.36
CA ALA A 90 -5.10 4.13 16.29
C ALA A 90 -4.89 4.63 14.84
N PHE A 91 -4.01 3.98 14.09
CA PHE A 91 -3.78 4.29 12.68
C PHE A 91 -5.00 3.94 11.81
N VAL A 92 -5.64 2.80 12.04
CA VAL A 92 -6.87 2.38 11.36
C VAL A 92 -8.00 3.39 11.58
N LYS A 93 -8.07 4.01 12.76
CA LYS A 93 -9.02 5.09 13.00
C LYS A 93 -8.75 6.27 12.06
N LEU A 94 -7.49 6.69 11.89
CA LEU A 94 -7.14 7.74 10.93
C LEU A 94 -7.51 7.35 9.49
N MET A 95 -7.31 6.07 9.11
CA MET A 95 -7.71 5.58 7.79
C MET A 95 -9.21 5.71 7.57
N ASN A 96 -10.03 5.36 8.56
CA ASN A 96 -11.49 5.50 8.47
C ASN A 96 -11.95 6.97 8.50
N ASP A 97 -11.32 7.82 9.29
CA ASP A 97 -11.56 9.26 9.30
C ASP A 97 -11.24 9.86 7.91
N LYS A 98 -10.12 9.45 7.29
CA LYS A 98 -9.75 9.84 5.91
C LYS A 98 -10.74 9.30 4.88
N ALA A 99 -11.19 8.06 5.00
CA ALA A 99 -12.22 7.49 4.13
C ALA A 99 -13.51 8.33 4.17
N GLN A 100 -13.93 8.76 5.36
CA GLN A 100 -15.08 9.65 5.52
C GLN A 100 -14.83 11.03 4.88
N GLU A 101 -13.65 11.62 5.10
CA GLU A 101 -13.26 12.91 4.51
C GLU A 101 -13.32 12.87 2.97
N LEU A 102 -12.81 11.78 2.37
CA LEU A 102 -12.81 11.58 0.92
C LEU A 102 -14.18 11.16 0.35
N GLY A 103 -15.15 10.90 1.20
CA GLY A 103 -16.49 10.47 0.78
C GLY A 103 -16.56 9.03 0.29
N LEU A 104 -15.69 8.15 0.78
CA LEU A 104 -15.71 6.71 0.49
C LEU A 104 -16.86 6.05 1.27
N LYS A 105 -18.06 6.09 0.73
CA LYS A 105 -19.31 5.79 1.45
C LYS A 105 -19.50 4.31 1.79
N ASN A 106 -18.81 3.42 1.08
CA ASN A 106 -18.93 1.99 1.21
C ASN A 106 -17.58 1.34 1.55
N THR A 107 -16.75 2.06 2.31
CA THR A 107 -15.42 1.61 2.71
C THR A 107 -15.30 1.61 4.22
N HIS A 108 -14.76 0.54 4.77
CA HIS A 108 -14.41 0.42 6.17
C HIS A 108 -13.15 -0.43 6.32
N PHE A 109 -12.18 0.08 7.05
CA PHE A 109 -10.91 -0.59 7.34
C PHE A 109 -10.91 -1.11 8.77
N THR A 110 -10.44 -2.35 8.97
CA THR A 110 -10.23 -2.98 10.28
C THR A 110 -8.75 -3.19 10.60
N ASN A 111 -7.89 -3.09 9.58
CA ASN A 111 -6.44 -3.16 9.70
C ASN A 111 -5.78 -2.33 8.59
N ALA A 112 -4.49 -2.08 8.73
CA ALA A 112 -3.74 -1.26 7.79
C ALA A 112 -3.15 -2.04 6.61
N SER A 113 -3.11 -3.36 6.67
CA SER A 113 -2.45 -4.23 5.70
C SER A 113 -3.37 -4.82 4.63
N GLY A 114 -4.67 -4.88 4.90
CA GLY A 114 -5.66 -5.54 4.05
C GLY A 114 -5.78 -7.05 4.32
N LEU A 115 -5.35 -7.52 5.48
CA LEU A 115 -5.62 -8.88 5.93
C LEU A 115 -7.12 -9.10 6.06
N GLN A 116 -7.52 -10.34 5.81
CA GLN A 116 -8.94 -10.70 5.75
C GLN A 116 -9.68 -10.46 7.04
N ASP A 117 -10.76 -9.71 6.95
CA ASP A 117 -11.74 -9.51 8.02
C ASP A 117 -13.11 -9.23 7.38
N LYS A 118 -14.20 -9.69 8.01
CA LYS A 118 -15.56 -9.55 7.46
C LYS A 118 -16.05 -8.11 7.42
N GLU A 119 -15.54 -7.27 8.32
CA GLU A 119 -15.87 -5.85 8.39
C GLU A 119 -14.88 -4.97 7.62
N HIS A 120 -13.87 -5.58 6.96
CA HIS A 120 -12.89 -4.91 6.12
C HIS A 120 -13.36 -4.94 4.65
N TYR A 121 -13.98 -3.89 4.18
CA TYR A 121 -14.59 -3.87 2.85
C TYR A 121 -14.42 -2.51 2.14
N SER A 122 -14.57 -2.55 0.83
CA SER A 122 -14.65 -1.37 -0.03
C SER A 122 -15.50 -1.67 -1.28
N THR A 123 -15.50 -0.77 -2.24
CA THR A 123 -16.10 -0.94 -3.57
C THR A 123 -15.12 -0.52 -4.66
N ALA A 124 -15.32 -0.96 -5.90
CA ALA A 124 -14.50 -0.50 -7.01
C ALA A 124 -14.60 1.02 -7.22
N THR A 125 -15.79 1.61 -6.98
CA THR A 125 -16.01 3.06 -7.02
C THR A 125 -15.16 3.78 -5.96
N ASP A 126 -15.19 3.32 -4.71
CA ASP A 126 -14.45 3.96 -3.62
C ASP A 126 -12.94 3.81 -3.79
N ILE A 127 -12.45 2.64 -4.23
CA ILE A 127 -11.02 2.43 -4.54
C ILE A 127 -10.56 3.33 -5.69
N ALA A 128 -11.38 3.48 -6.74
CA ALA A 128 -11.05 4.39 -7.85
C ALA A 128 -11.00 5.86 -7.37
N LEU A 129 -11.92 6.26 -6.49
CA LEU A 129 -11.92 7.61 -5.90
C LEU A 129 -10.68 7.82 -5.03
N LEU A 130 -10.33 6.85 -4.17
CA LEU A 130 -9.11 6.88 -3.37
C LEU A 130 -7.87 7.02 -4.27
N MET A 131 -7.75 6.18 -5.30
CA MET A 131 -6.61 6.24 -6.22
C MET A 131 -6.52 7.59 -6.93
N SER A 132 -7.65 8.16 -7.39
CA SER A 132 -7.68 9.49 -8.00
C SER A 132 -7.23 10.61 -7.06
N TYR A 133 -7.47 10.46 -5.76
CA TYR A 133 -7.01 11.43 -4.77
C TYR A 133 -5.50 11.26 -4.48
N VAL A 134 -5.07 10.05 -4.26
CA VAL A 134 -3.68 9.69 -3.93
C VAL A 134 -2.72 10.13 -5.03
N MET A 135 -3.11 10.00 -6.30
CA MET A 135 -2.29 10.39 -7.45
C MET A 135 -2.11 11.91 -7.60
N LYS A 136 -2.79 12.74 -6.81
CA LYS A 136 -2.59 14.19 -6.73
C LYS A 136 -1.53 14.59 -5.70
N ASN A 137 -1.15 13.69 -4.81
CA ASN A 137 -0.07 13.88 -3.87
C ASN A 137 1.23 13.41 -4.52
N ASP A 138 2.19 14.31 -4.70
CA ASP A 138 3.44 14.03 -5.43
C ASP A 138 4.23 12.88 -4.81
N THR A 139 4.31 12.83 -3.48
CA THR A 139 5.03 11.78 -2.75
C THR A 139 4.35 10.41 -2.90
N CYS A 140 3.03 10.36 -2.74
CA CYS A 140 2.28 9.12 -2.95
C CYS A 140 2.39 8.64 -4.40
N ARG A 141 2.31 9.57 -5.35
CA ARG A 141 2.49 9.29 -6.78
C ARG A 141 3.87 8.69 -7.05
N GLU A 142 4.93 9.30 -6.56
CA GLU A 142 6.30 8.79 -6.69
C GLU A 142 6.41 7.35 -6.18
N ILE A 143 5.96 7.09 -4.95
CA ILE A 143 6.06 5.79 -4.32
C ILE A 143 5.27 4.72 -5.11
N LEU A 144 4.01 5.00 -5.47
CA LEU A 144 3.15 4.04 -6.17
C LEU A 144 3.51 3.84 -7.65
N SER A 145 4.30 4.75 -8.23
CA SER A 145 4.79 4.66 -9.62
C SER A 145 6.18 4.03 -9.72
N THR A 146 6.80 3.70 -8.60
CA THR A 146 8.14 3.12 -8.58
C THR A 146 8.11 1.63 -8.92
N TYR A 147 8.99 1.21 -9.84
CA TYR A 147 9.13 -0.19 -10.20
C TYR A 147 10.00 -0.96 -9.22
N GLN A 148 11.19 -0.42 -8.92
CA GLN A 148 12.17 -1.00 -8.01
C GLN A 148 12.77 0.09 -7.13
N TYR A 149 13.08 -0.27 -5.89
CA TYR A 149 13.74 0.59 -4.93
C TYR A 149 14.66 -0.25 -4.05
N THR A 150 15.89 0.20 -3.84
CA THR A 150 16.80 -0.44 -2.88
C THR A 150 16.82 0.36 -1.60
N THR A 151 16.53 -0.29 -0.48
CA THR A 151 16.54 0.35 0.85
C THR A 151 17.94 0.79 1.23
N ALA A 152 18.04 1.66 2.22
CA ALA A 152 19.32 1.97 2.83
C ALA A 152 19.99 0.70 3.40
N ALA A 153 21.32 0.71 3.43
CA ALA A 153 22.09 -0.37 4.05
C ALA A 153 21.87 -0.37 5.57
N THR A 154 21.71 -1.55 6.14
CA THR A 154 21.63 -1.79 7.59
C THR A 154 22.64 -2.87 7.99
N ASP A 155 22.79 -3.12 9.29
CA ASP A 155 23.67 -4.21 9.77
C ASP A 155 23.16 -5.58 9.31
N GLN A 156 21.84 -5.77 9.20
CA GLN A 156 21.19 -7.00 8.73
C GLN A 156 21.26 -7.12 7.20
N HIS A 157 21.15 -6.01 6.49
CA HIS A 157 21.18 -5.94 5.03
C HIS A 157 22.24 -4.93 4.54
N PRO A 158 23.53 -5.29 4.52
CA PRO A 158 24.62 -4.37 4.15
C PRO A 158 24.52 -3.80 2.73
N GLU A 159 23.84 -4.49 1.82
CA GLU A 159 23.58 -4.04 0.43
C GLU A 159 22.18 -3.40 0.27
N GLY A 160 21.41 -3.27 1.37
CA GLY A 160 20.00 -2.94 1.34
C GLY A 160 19.14 -4.10 0.82
N ILE A 161 17.83 -3.89 0.81
CA ILE A 161 16.85 -4.84 0.25
C ILE A 161 16.36 -4.29 -1.08
N LEU A 162 16.46 -5.06 -2.16
CA LEU A 162 15.81 -4.70 -3.43
C LEU A 162 14.32 -5.00 -3.34
N LEU A 163 13.52 -3.94 -3.24
CA LEU A 163 12.07 -4.00 -3.25
C LEU A 163 11.56 -3.86 -4.68
N GLU A 164 10.66 -4.74 -5.10
CA GLU A 164 10.11 -4.74 -6.46
C GLU A 164 8.58 -4.66 -6.43
N SER A 165 8.00 -3.86 -7.30
CA SER A 165 6.56 -3.71 -7.40
C SER A 165 5.89 -4.99 -7.90
N ASN A 166 5.04 -5.57 -7.05
CA ASN A 166 4.23 -6.75 -7.38
C ASN A 166 3.29 -6.51 -8.58
N MET A 167 2.95 -5.26 -8.89
CA MET A 167 2.17 -4.94 -10.07
C MET A 167 3.04 -4.93 -11.32
N PHE A 168 4.06 -4.10 -11.34
CA PHE A 168 4.90 -3.91 -12.54
C PHE A 168 5.64 -5.18 -12.95
N SER A 169 6.14 -5.97 -12.00
CA SER A 169 6.83 -7.24 -12.29
C SER A 169 5.94 -8.26 -13.03
N ARG A 170 4.61 -8.17 -12.86
CA ARG A 170 3.63 -9.05 -13.52
C ARG A 170 3.08 -8.48 -14.83
N MET A 171 3.41 -7.24 -15.16
CA MET A 171 2.90 -6.55 -16.36
C MET A 171 3.87 -6.60 -17.54
N TYR A 172 5.04 -7.19 -17.35
CA TYR A 172 6.02 -7.32 -18.42
C TYR A 172 5.45 -8.05 -19.64
N GLY A 173 5.56 -7.43 -20.80
CA GLY A 173 5.01 -7.97 -22.06
C GLY A 173 3.49 -7.80 -22.22
N THR A 174 2.85 -6.95 -21.39
CA THR A 174 1.41 -6.64 -21.49
C THR A 174 1.16 -5.20 -21.94
N GLU A 175 2.15 -4.55 -22.52
CA GLU A 175 2.07 -3.15 -22.96
C GLU A 175 0.94 -2.96 -23.98
N VAL A 176 0.16 -1.91 -23.79
CA VAL A 176 -0.91 -1.50 -24.71
C VAL A 176 -0.48 -0.24 -25.44
N THR A 177 -0.51 -0.26 -26.78
CA THR A 177 -0.15 0.90 -27.57
C THR A 177 -1.05 2.10 -27.24
N GLY A 178 -0.43 3.24 -26.95
CA GLY A 178 -1.13 4.48 -26.64
C GLY A 178 -1.61 4.61 -25.19
N ILE A 179 -1.27 3.67 -24.33
CA ILE A 179 -1.58 3.71 -22.90
C ILE A 179 -0.32 3.41 -22.08
N THR A 180 -0.02 4.27 -21.13
CA THR A 180 1.04 4.06 -20.15
C THR A 180 0.43 3.82 -18.78
N ILE A 181 0.68 2.65 -18.17
CA ILE A 181 0.30 2.38 -16.79
C ILE A 181 1.40 2.95 -15.91
N GLU A 182 1.03 3.93 -15.08
CA GLU A 182 1.98 4.70 -14.29
C GLU A 182 2.07 4.23 -12.84
N ALA A 183 0.96 3.78 -12.26
CA ALA A 183 0.92 3.42 -10.85
C ALA A 183 -0.17 2.38 -10.58
N GLY A 184 -0.11 1.75 -9.42
CA GLY A 184 -1.18 0.87 -8.96
C GLY A 184 -0.79 -0.03 -7.80
N LYS A 185 -1.74 -0.90 -7.44
CA LYS A 185 -1.56 -1.84 -6.33
C LYS A 185 -2.32 -3.13 -6.59
N THR A 186 -1.65 -4.25 -6.39
CA THR A 186 -2.27 -5.59 -6.38
C THR A 186 -2.73 -5.96 -4.97
N GLY A 187 -3.64 -6.90 -4.88
CA GLY A 187 -4.05 -7.53 -3.63
C GLY A 187 -4.49 -8.97 -3.85
N TYR A 188 -4.41 -9.76 -2.80
CA TYR A 188 -4.93 -11.13 -2.78
C TYR A 188 -5.20 -11.58 -1.34
N THR A 189 -6.36 -12.16 -1.12
CA THR A 189 -6.67 -13.10 -0.04
C THR A 189 -7.52 -14.20 -0.66
N ASP A 190 -7.68 -15.32 0.02
CA ASP A 190 -8.50 -16.43 -0.52
C ASP A 190 -9.95 -15.97 -0.73
N GLU A 191 -10.48 -15.12 0.14
CA GLU A 191 -11.85 -14.60 0.06
C GLU A 191 -12.00 -13.47 -0.97
N ALA A 192 -10.98 -12.62 -1.13
CA ALA A 192 -11.02 -11.49 -2.07
C ALA A 192 -10.75 -11.93 -3.51
N GLY A 193 -9.98 -13.00 -3.69
CA GLY A 193 -9.40 -13.35 -4.98
C GLY A 193 -8.34 -12.32 -5.42
N HIS A 194 -8.04 -12.28 -6.72
CA HIS A 194 -7.09 -11.33 -7.27
C HIS A 194 -7.70 -9.94 -7.43
N CYS A 195 -7.09 -8.97 -6.77
CA CYS A 195 -7.46 -7.56 -6.80
C CYS A 195 -6.38 -6.74 -7.49
N LEU A 196 -6.81 -5.73 -8.25
CA LEU A 196 -5.91 -4.77 -8.88
C LEU A 196 -6.60 -3.41 -8.99
N VAL A 197 -5.88 -2.36 -8.65
CA VAL A 197 -6.17 -1.01 -9.10
C VAL A 197 -4.96 -0.48 -9.87
N SER A 198 -5.20 0.11 -11.03
CA SER A 198 -4.17 0.74 -11.85
C SER A 198 -4.58 2.16 -12.27
N TYR A 199 -3.59 3.03 -12.34
CA TYR A 199 -3.69 4.38 -12.89
C TYR A 199 -2.85 4.44 -14.16
N ALA A 200 -3.42 5.00 -15.21
CA ALA A 200 -2.80 5.07 -16.52
C ALA A 200 -3.11 6.40 -17.22
N THR A 201 -2.25 6.76 -18.16
CA THR A 201 -2.48 7.90 -19.08
C THR A 201 -2.43 7.43 -20.53
N ASP A 202 -3.18 8.11 -21.41
CA ASP A 202 -3.03 7.94 -22.85
C ASP A 202 -2.05 8.96 -23.44
N ASP A 203 -1.74 8.80 -24.72
CA ASP A 203 -0.83 9.70 -25.47
C ASP A 203 -1.29 11.16 -25.50
N SER A 204 -2.55 11.44 -25.17
CA SER A 204 -3.10 12.79 -25.04
C SER A 204 -2.97 13.37 -23.64
N GLY A 205 -2.48 12.57 -22.66
CA GLY A 205 -2.40 12.92 -21.25
C GLY A 205 -3.71 12.75 -20.50
N LYS A 206 -4.71 12.06 -21.05
CA LYS A 206 -5.95 11.76 -20.35
C LYS A 206 -5.75 10.60 -19.39
N GLU A 207 -6.24 10.80 -18.18
CA GLU A 207 -6.08 9.88 -17.05
C GLU A 207 -7.22 8.84 -17.00
N TYR A 208 -6.85 7.62 -16.61
CA TYR A 208 -7.76 6.48 -16.45
C TYR A 208 -7.44 5.72 -15.17
N ILE A 209 -8.47 5.25 -14.49
CA ILE A 209 -8.32 4.32 -13.36
C ILE A 209 -9.16 3.08 -13.66
N ALA A 210 -8.55 1.92 -13.52
CA ALA A 210 -9.22 0.63 -13.59
C ALA A 210 -9.12 -0.10 -12.25
N VAL A 211 -10.25 -0.65 -11.77
CA VAL A 211 -10.32 -1.45 -10.55
C VAL A 211 -11.00 -2.76 -10.89
#